data_b3b7745ab4c091f29abb1dbea5fcb6b4
#
_entry.id   b3b7745ab4c091f29abb1dbea5fcb6b4
#
_cell.length_a   1.000
_cell.length_b   1.000
_cell.length_c   1.000
_cell.angle_alpha   90.00
_cell.angle_beta   90.00
_cell.angle_gamma   90.00
#
_symmetry.space_group_name_H-M   'P 1'
#
loop_
_entity.id
_entity.type
_entity.pdbx_description
1 polymer ?
#
loop_
_entity_poly.entity_id
_entity_poly.type
_entity_poly.pdbx_seq_one_letter_code
_entity_poly.pdbx_strand_id
1 'polypeptide(L)'
;MAGNQWVFDLEPNIFSNVVTIAKPKLKKKYKSMNFDTAFTTVEKNLDKAPVFPTIYIHEMPGLERGADLEGTSVNAVQETIQVDVITNTKQSDAKGIMAILADAFKQMRFQITAMPEFKNDSEKKFRSVARFRRIIGANDRLM
;
A
#
# COMPACT_ATOMS: atom_id res chain seq x y z
N MET A 1 28.68 -4.75 3.87
CA MET A 1 27.36 -4.13 3.95
C MET A 1 26.83 -3.85 2.56
N ALA A 2 25.62 -4.23 2.30
CA ALA A 2 25.02 -4.04 1.00
C ALA A 2 24.54 -2.59 0.84
N GLY A 3 25.45 -1.65 0.61
CA GLY A 3 25.23 -0.20 0.58
C GLY A 3 23.81 0.29 0.35
N ASN A 4 23.19 -0.09 -0.78
CA ASN A 4 21.88 0.42 -1.16
C ASN A 4 20.77 -0.66 -1.20
N GLN A 5 21.05 -1.86 -0.72
CA GLN A 5 20.08 -2.97 -0.73
C GLN A 5 18.81 -2.62 0.03
N TRP A 6 18.94 -1.84 1.10
CA TRP A 6 17.80 -1.46 1.93
C TRP A 6 16.69 -0.74 1.15
N VAL A 7 17.05 -0.03 0.08
CA VAL A 7 16.07 0.66 -0.78
C VAL A 7 15.16 -0.36 -1.47
N PHE A 8 15.74 -1.44 -1.96
CA PHE A 8 14.99 -2.49 -2.66
C PHE A 8 14.18 -3.36 -1.73
N ASP A 9 14.53 -3.37 -0.44
CA ASP A 9 13.80 -4.12 0.58
C ASP A 9 12.60 -3.36 1.14
N LEU A 10 12.44 -2.07 0.79
CA LEU A 10 11.36 -1.24 1.34
C LEU A 10 9.97 -1.75 0.95
N GLU A 11 9.74 -2.04 -0.32
CA GLU A 11 8.41 -2.48 -0.78
C GLU A 11 7.94 -3.76 -0.08
N PRO A 12 8.72 -4.85 -0.04
CA PRO A 12 8.28 -6.06 0.65
C PRO A 12 8.11 -5.84 2.16
N ASN A 13 8.93 -5.01 2.78
CA ASN A 13 8.80 -4.72 4.20
C ASN A 13 7.56 -3.89 4.50
N ILE A 14 7.27 -2.89 3.69
CA ILE A 14 6.06 -2.07 3.81
C ILE A 14 4.83 -2.95 3.62
N PHE A 15 4.82 -3.77 2.58
CA PHE A 15 3.72 -4.69 2.29
C PHE A 15 3.46 -5.62 3.48
N SER A 16 4.50 -6.25 4.00
CA SER A 16 4.40 -7.16 5.14
C SER A 16 3.83 -6.47 6.38
N ASN A 17 4.28 -5.26 6.66
CA ASN A 17 3.79 -4.48 7.80
C ASN A 17 2.32 -4.09 7.64
N VAL A 18 1.91 -3.67 6.45
CA VAL A 18 0.51 -3.33 6.18
C VAL A 18 -0.38 -4.55 6.39
N VAL A 19 0.02 -5.69 5.86
CA VAL A 19 -0.74 -6.93 6.04
C VAL A 19 -0.86 -7.28 7.53
N THR A 20 0.24 -7.23 8.25
CA THR A 20 0.27 -7.55 9.68
C THR A 20 -0.64 -6.63 10.51
N ILE A 21 -0.65 -5.34 10.20
CA ILE A 21 -1.45 -4.35 10.94
C ILE A 21 -2.92 -4.40 10.53
N ALA A 22 -3.20 -4.42 9.24
CA ALA A 22 -4.54 -4.21 8.71
C ALA A 22 -5.39 -5.47 8.65
N LYS A 23 -4.80 -6.62 8.30
CA LYS A 23 -5.54 -7.85 8.06
C LYS A 23 -6.40 -8.30 9.25
N PRO A 24 -5.90 -8.30 10.50
CA PRO A 24 -6.74 -8.67 11.64
C PRO A 24 -7.92 -7.73 11.83
N LYS A 25 -7.73 -6.44 11.62
CA LYS A 25 -8.78 -5.42 11.73
C LYS A 25 -9.84 -5.58 10.64
N LEU A 26 -9.41 -5.90 9.42
CA LEU A 26 -10.29 -6.13 8.29
C LEU A 26 -11.14 -7.39 8.51
N LYS A 27 -10.53 -8.48 8.96
CA LYS A 27 -11.25 -9.72 9.26
C LYS A 27 -12.29 -9.54 10.34
N LYS A 28 -11.99 -8.71 11.32
CA LYS A 28 -12.92 -8.44 12.42
C LYS A 28 -14.12 -7.62 11.96
N LYS A 29 -13.91 -6.63 11.11
CA LYS A 29 -14.96 -5.72 10.64
C LYS A 29 -15.80 -6.31 9.50
N TYR A 30 -15.16 -7.02 8.57
CA TYR A 30 -15.79 -7.59 7.38
C TYR A 30 -15.70 -9.11 7.41
N LYS A 31 -16.48 -9.72 8.30
CA LYS A 31 -16.40 -11.17 8.56
C LYS A 31 -16.75 -12.05 7.38
N SER A 32 -17.57 -11.54 6.46
CA SER A 32 -18.01 -12.30 5.27
C SER A 32 -17.02 -12.22 4.11
N MET A 33 -16.00 -11.37 4.21
CA MET A 33 -15.01 -11.20 3.16
C MET A 33 -13.76 -12.03 3.42
N ASN A 34 -13.15 -12.53 2.34
CA ASN A 34 -11.90 -13.28 2.44
C ASN A 34 -10.72 -12.36 2.20
N PHE A 35 -9.97 -12.05 3.25
CA PHE A 35 -8.76 -11.24 3.17
C PHE A 35 -7.47 -12.05 3.03
N ASP A 36 -7.55 -13.37 3.09
CA ASP A 36 -6.37 -14.22 3.02
C ASP A 36 -5.71 -14.18 1.63
N THR A 37 -6.50 -13.93 0.59
CA THR A 37 -6.03 -13.84 -0.79
C THR A 37 -6.16 -12.44 -1.37
N ALA A 38 -6.50 -11.44 -0.54
CA ALA A 38 -6.83 -10.10 -1.00
C ALA A 38 -5.59 -9.26 -1.35
N PHE A 39 -4.52 -9.38 -0.56
CA PHE A 39 -3.34 -8.51 -0.67
C PHE A 39 -2.43 -8.93 -1.82
N THR A 40 -2.00 -7.98 -2.64
CA THR A 40 -1.11 -8.24 -3.75
C THR A 40 -0.25 -7.01 -4.08
N THR A 41 0.94 -7.25 -4.60
CA THR A 41 1.81 -6.21 -5.18
C THR A 41 1.76 -6.20 -6.70
N VAL A 42 1.02 -7.13 -7.30
CA VAL A 42 0.92 -7.29 -8.75
C VAL A 42 -0.50 -6.95 -9.18
N GLU A 43 -0.61 -6.11 -10.23
CA GLU A 43 -1.90 -5.82 -10.81
C GLU A 43 -2.52 -7.09 -11.38
N LYS A 44 -3.73 -7.41 -10.92
CA LYS A 44 -4.44 -8.59 -11.38
C LYS A 44 -5.38 -8.24 -12.52
N ASN A 45 -5.43 -9.11 -13.51
CA ASN A 45 -6.40 -9.02 -14.57
C ASN A 45 -7.77 -9.48 -14.02
N LEU A 46 -8.66 -8.51 -13.80
CA LEU A 46 -9.98 -8.76 -13.24
C LEU A 46 -10.94 -9.43 -14.22
N ASP A 47 -10.55 -9.60 -15.47
CA ASP A 47 -11.37 -10.29 -16.48
C ASP A 47 -11.23 -11.81 -16.39
N LYS A 48 -10.25 -12.30 -15.64
CA LYS A 48 -10.00 -13.74 -15.46
C LYS A 48 -10.16 -14.13 -14.00
N ALA A 49 -11.32 -14.65 -13.63
CA ALA A 49 -11.60 -15.15 -12.27
C ALA A 49 -11.15 -14.15 -11.17
N PRO A 50 -11.75 -12.96 -11.14
CA PRO A 50 -11.34 -11.94 -10.18
C PRO A 50 -11.59 -12.40 -8.74
N VAL A 51 -10.69 -12.01 -7.85
CA VAL A 51 -10.84 -12.23 -6.41
C VAL A 51 -11.27 -10.92 -5.76
N PHE A 52 -12.33 -10.97 -4.98
CA PHE A 52 -12.81 -9.81 -4.24
C PHE A 52 -12.86 -10.11 -2.75
N PRO A 53 -12.44 -9.16 -1.89
CA PRO A 53 -11.82 -7.89 -2.25
C PRO A 53 -10.40 -8.08 -2.78
N THR A 54 -9.91 -7.12 -3.56
CA THR A 54 -8.52 -7.04 -3.97
C THR A 54 -7.90 -5.78 -3.39
N ILE A 55 -6.76 -5.92 -2.73
CA ILE A 55 -5.99 -4.83 -2.17
C ILE A 55 -4.63 -4.83 -2.85
N TYR A 56 -4.48 -3.92 -3.81
CA TYR A 56 -3.25 -3.79 -4.60
C TYR A 56 -2.40 -2.69 -4.00
N ILE A 57 -1.25 -3.08 -3.44
CA ILE A 57 -0.30 -2.17 -2.81
C ILE A 57 0.94 -2.16 -3.67
N HIS A 58 1.26 -1.01 -4.27
CA HIS A 58 2.39 -0.96 -5.18
C HIS A 58 3.21 0.32 -5.01
N GLU A 59 4.51 0.14 -5.15
CA GLU A 59 5.47 1.22 -5.08
C GLU A 59 5.43 2.04 -6.36
N MET A 60 5.35 3.36 -6.20
CA MET A 60 5.54 4.30 -7.29
C MET A 60 7.03 4.63 -7.40
N PRO A 61 7.52 5.12 -8.54
CA PRO A 61 8.91 5.55 -8.64
C PRO A 61 9.28 6.52 -7.52
N GLY A 62 10.31 6.17 -6.75
CA GLY A 62 10.77 6.98 -5.63
C GLY A 62 11.81 8.00 -6.05
N LEU A 63 12.09 8.92 -5.16
CA LEU A 63 13.12 9.94 -5.34
C LEU A 63 14.22 9.75 -4.31
N GLU A 64 15.47 9.73 -4.79
CA GLU A 64 16.63 9.72 -3.92
C GLU A 64 16.75 11.06 -3.19
N ARG A 65 17.07 11.01 -1.89
CA ARG A 65 17.29 12.18 -1.05
C ARG A 65 18.59 12.02 -0.29
N GLY A 66 19.42 13.06 -0.29
CA GLY A 66 20.64 13.08 0.51
C GLY A 66 21.69 12.06 0.10
N ALA A 67 22.14 12.08 -1.16
CA ALA A 67 23.26 11.28 -1.61
C ALA A 67 24.55 11.71 -0.91
N ASP A 68 25.53 10.80 -0.80
CA ASP A 68 26.86 11.14 -0.30
C ASP A 68 27.61 11.99 -1.33
N LEU A 69 28.84 12.45 -0.94
CA LEU A 69 29.65 13.32 -1.81
C LEU A 69 30.07 12.63 -3.11
N GLU A 70 30.19 11.32 -3.10
CA GLU A 70 30.58 10.54 -4.27
C GLU A 70 29.39 10.09 -5.09
N GLY A 71 28.16 10.26 -4.57
CA GLY A 71 26.94 9.86 -5.25
C GLY A 71 26.74 8.35 -5.34
N THR A 72 27.46 7.56 -4.53
CA THR A 72 27.40 6.10 -4.58
C THR A 72 26.47 5.49 -3.53
N SER A 73 26.16 6.24 -2.48
CA SER A 73 25.27 5.78 -1.39
C SER A 73 23.98 6.56 -1.38
N VAL A 74 22.88 5.86 -1.17
CA VAL A 74 21.57 6.48 -0.97
C VAL A 74 21.34 6.63 0.53
N ASN A 75 21.24 7.88 1.02
CA ASN A 75 21.01 8.15 2.44
C ASN A 75 19.53 8.17 2.81
N ALA A 76 18.69 8.60 1.90
CA ALA A 76 17.25 8.62 2.09
C ALA A 76 16.51 8.50 0.76
N VAL A 77 15.29 8.00 0.82
CA VAL A 77 14.40 7.84 -0.34
C VAL A 77 13.05 8.43 0.00
N GLN A 78 12.48 9.17 -0.94
CA GLN A 78 11.07 9.53 -0.85
C GLN A 78 10.25 8.37 -1.41
N GLU A 79 9.63 7.61 -0.54
CA GLU A 79 8.83 6.44 -0.89
C GLU A 79 7.38 6.85 -1.09
N THR A 80 6.79 6.49 -2.23
CA THR A 80 5.38 6.72 -2.53
C THR A 80 4.74 5.39 -2.84
N ILE A 81 3.66 5.07 -2.11
CA ILE A 81 2.89 3.84 -2.27
C ILE A 81 1.49 4.20 -2.72
N GLN A 82 1.02 3.61 -3.79
CA GLN A 82 -0.39 3.69 -4.19
C GLN A 82 -1.11 2.43 -3.75
N VAL A 83 -2.30 2.61 -3.20
CA VAL A 83 -3.15 1.51 -2.77
C VAL A 83 -4.47 1.59 -3.51
N ASP A 84 -4.84 0.50 -4.15
CA ASP A 84 -6.11 0.33 -4.83
C ASP A 84 -6.90 -0.75 -4.10
N VAL A 85 -8.09 -0.41 -3.63
CA VAL A 85 -9.03 -1.37 -3.02
C VAL A 85 -10.19 -1.57 -3.98
N ILE A 86 -10.43 -2.82 -4.36
CA ILE A 86 -11.48 -3.17 -5.31
C ILE A 86 -12.39 -4.20 -4.66
N THR A 87 -13.69 -3.90 -4.62
CA THR A 87 -14.71 -4.83 -4.12
C THR A 87 -15.83 -5.00 -5.14
N ASN A 88 -16.63 -6.04 -4.96
CA ASN A 88 -17.85 -6.26 -5.75
C ASN A 88 -19.12 -6.11 -4.91
N THR A 89 -19.01 -5.61 -3.69
CA THR A 89 -20.13 -5.49 -2.76
C THR A 89 -20.78 -4.11 -2.82
N LYS A 90 -20.09 -3.08 -2.33
CA LYS A 90 -20.58 -1.70 -2.36
C LYS A 90 -19.47 -0.71 -2.12
N GLN A 91 -19.75 0.54 -2.47
CA GLN A 91 -18.81 1.64 -2.38
C GLN A 91 -18.30 1.90 -0.96
N SER A 92 -19.20 1.85 0.00
CA SER A 92 -18.85 2.08 1.41
C SER A 92 -17.87 1.03 1.94
N ASP A 93 -17.91 -0.19 1.41
CA ASP A 93 -16.95 -1.23 1.79
C ASP A 93 -15.54 -0.91 1.27
N ALA A 94 -15.43 -0.47 0.01
CA ALA A 94 -14.14 -0.07 -0.55
C ALA A 94 -13.53 1.08 0.26
N LYS A 95 -14.32 2.09 0.60
CA LYS A 95 -13.88 3.21 1.43
C LYS A 95 -13.51 2.79 2.84
N GLY A 96 -14.29 1.92 3.45
CA GLY A 96 -14.03 1.44 4.80
C GLY A 96 -12.76 0.60 4.90
N ILE A 97 -12.52 -0.24 3.91
CA ILE A 97 -11.27 -1.00 3.81
C ILE A 97 -10.08 -0.05 3.65
N MET A 98 -10.21 0.95 2.77
CA MET A 98 -9.15 1.94 2.58
C MET A 98 -8.84 2.72 3.86
N ALA A 99 -9.85 3.05 4.66
CA ALA A 99 -9.66 3.76 5.93
C ALA A 99 -8.77 2.94 6.89
N ILE A 100 -9.00 1.65 6.97
CA ILE A 100 -8.20 0.76 7.83
C ILE A 100 -6.76 0.67 7.31
N LEU A 101 -6.59 0.59 5.99
CA LEU A 101 -5.26 0.59 5.38
C LEU A 101 -4.53 1.91 5.61
N ALA A 102 -5.23 3.03 5.51
CA ALA A 102 -4.66 4.34 5.77
C ALA A 102 -4.14 4.45 7.20
N ASP A 103 -4.85 3.88 8.17
CA ASP A 103 -4.39 3.85 9.56
C ASP A 103 -3.08 3.06 9.69
N ALA A 104 -2.94 1.96 8.96
CA ALA A 104 -1.70 1.18 8.96
C ALA A 104 -0.53 2.00 8.40
N PHE A 105 -0.74 2.73 7.30
CA PHE A 105 0.30 3.60 6.75
C PHE A 105 0.66 4.74 7.70
N LYS A 106 -0.32 5.29 8.40
CA LYS A 106 -0.06 6.34 9.41
C LYS A 106 0.77 5.81 10.58
N GLN A 107 0.57 4.56 10.99
CA GLN A 107 1.42 3.95 12.00
C GLN A 107 2.87 3.84 11.55
N MET A 108 3.11 3.67 10.25
CA MET A 108 4.43 3.69 9.66
C MET A 108 4.90 5.11 9.30
N ARG A 109 4.20 6.14 9.77
CA ARG A 109 4.55 7.57 9.59
C ARG A 109 4.45 8.05 8.14
N PHE A 110 3.65 7.39 7.32
CA PHE A 110 3.34 7.88 5.98
C PHE A 110 2.34 9.01 6.05
N GLN A 111 2.45 9.95 5.12
CA GLN A 111 1.49 11.01 4.90
C GLN A 111 0.61 10.66 3.71
N ILE A 112 -0.65 11.05 3.77
CA ILE A 112 -1.56 10.90 2.62
C ILE A 112 -1.27 12.05 1.66
N THR A 113 -0.85 11.74 0.43
CA THR A 113 -0.57 12.74 -0.60
C THR A 113 -1.71 12.88 -1.60
N ALA A 114 -2.52 11.83 -1.73
CA ALA A 114 -3.77 11.88 -2.49
C ALA A 114 -4.83 11.20 -1.63
N MET A 115 -5.87 11.95 -1.27
CA MET A 115 -6.98 11.43 -0.48
C MET A 115 -7.66 10.28 -1.21
N PRO A 116 -8.27 9.35 -0.47
CA PRO A 116 -8.97 8.25 -1.10
C PRO A 116 -9.97 8.76 -2.14
N GLU A 117 -9.75 8.35 -3.38
CA GLU A 117 -10.58 8.70 -4.51
C GLU A 117 -11.47 7.52 -4.84
N PHE A 118 -12.68 7.81 -5.30
CA PHE A 118 -13.62 6.79 -5.62
C PHE A 118 -13.79 6.67 -7.13
N LYS A 119 -13.63 5.44 -7.64
CA LYS A 119 -13.82 5.15 -9.06
C LYS A 119 -14.65 3.88 -9.21
N ASN A 120 -15.69 3.95 -10.04
CA ASN A 120 -16.42 2.76 -10.45
C ASN A 120 -15.96 2.34 -11.85
N ASP A 121 -15.29 1.18 -11.94
CA ASP A 121 -14.86 0.65 -13.23
C ASP A 121 -16.03 0.02 -14.00
N SER A 122 -17.06 -0.45 -13.26
CA SER A 122 -18.26 -1.05 -13.83
C SER A 122 -19.35 -1.07 -12.76
N GLU A 123 -20.57 -1.54 -13.14
CA GLU A 123 -21.70 -1.63 -12.22
C GLU A 123 -21.44 -2.50 -10.99
N LYS A 124 -20.49 -3.44 -11.06
CA LYS A 124 -20.23 -4.42 -10.00
C LYS A 124 -18.83 -4.33 -9.42
N LYS A 125 -18.07 -3.30 -9.77
CA LYS A 125 -16.71 -3.11 -9.27
C LYS A 125 -16.58 -1.73 -8.66
N PHE A 126 -16.34 -1.70 -7.36
CA PHE A 126 -16.18 -0.46 -6.59
C PHE A 126 -14.72 -0.32 -6.20
N ARG A 127 -14.13 0.82 -6.51
CA ARG A 127 -12.70 1.04 -6.35
C ARG A 127 -12.42 2.28 -5.52
N SER A 128 -11.51 2.16 -4.56
CA SER A 128 -10.95 3.29 -3.81
C SER A 128 -9.46 3.32 -4.02
N VAL A 129 -8.90 4.50 -4.31
CA VAL A 129 -7.47 4.68 -4.59
C VAL A 129 -6.92 5.78 -3.69
N ALA A 130 -5.78 5.53 -3.07
CA ALA A 130 -5.09 6.52 -2.25
C ALA A 130 -3.58 6.41 -2.45
N ARG A 131 -2.87 7.50 -2.17
CA ARG A 131 -1.40 7.51 -2.21
C ARG A 131 -0.84 7.96 -0.87
N PHE A 132 0.26 7.32 -0.48
CA PHE A 132 0.94 7.59 0.78
C PHE A 132 2.41 7.82 0.49
N ARG A 133 3.01 8.77 1.21
CA ARG A 133 4.41 9.14 1.04
C ARG A 133 5.12 9.25 2.37
N ARG A 134 6.38 8.82 2.39
CA ARG A 134 7.29 9.02 3.50
C ARG A 134 8.71 9.13 2.97
N ILE A 135 9.50 10.02 3.58
CA ILE A 135 10.94 10.04 3.37
C ILE A 135 11.56 9.08 4.39
N ILE A 136 12.28 8.07 3.90
CA ILE A 136 12.85 7.00 4.71
C ILE A 136 14.36 7.03 4.58
N GLY A 137 15.06 7.18 5.70
CA GLY A 137 16.52 7.09 5.75
C GLY A 137 16.98 5.66 5.93
N ALA A 138 18.27 5.44 5.63
CA ALA A 138 18.88 4.10 5.66
C ALA A 138 18.77 3.41 7.03
N ASN A 139 18.73 4.19 8.11
CA ASN A 139 18.68 3.67 9.48
C ASN A 139 17.32 3.87 10.14
N ASP A 140 16.32 4.30 9.40
CA ASP A 140 14.99 4.53 9.93
C ASP A 140 14.24 3.22 10.12
N ARG A 141 13.36 3.21 11.12
CA ARG A 141 12.41 2.12 11.33
C ARG A 141 11.09 2.48 10.64
N LEU A 142 10.44 1.49 10.05
CA LEU A 142 9.12 1.69 9.48
C LEU A 142 8.07 1.87 10.58
N MET A 143 8.29 1.23 11.72
CA MET A 143 7.35 1.31 12.84
C MET A 143 8.04 1.72 14.14
#